data_284679e6905a2a806bf617a1b2b69148
#
_entry.id   284679e6905a2a806bf617a1b2b69148
#
_cell.length_a   1.000
_cell.length_b   1.000
_cell.length_c   1.000
_cell.angle_alpha   90.00
_cell.angle_beta   90.00
_cell.angle_gamma   90.00
#
_symmetry.space_group_name_H-M   'P 1'
#
loop_
_entity.id
_entity.type
_entity.pdbx_description
1 polymer ?
#
loop_
_entity_poly.entity_id
_entity_poly.type
_entity_poly.pdbx_seq_one_letter_code
_entity_poly.pdbx_strand_id
1 'polypeptide(L)'
;RCEQAWRKQRAKNDWEGFAPLLAEVVKLKREAAGALGQALNVRPYDALLDEFEPYGSSKDIDQWFGDLREFLPGLIDRVIEHQSKQSFEAPKGPFSRAAQEALGRQLMEVVGFDMQRGRLDVSHHPFCGGVPTDVRVTTRYDETDFSSGLLGVLHETGHAKYEQGRPLDWIDQPVGQARGMSIHEGNSLLQEMQISRGREFLRFAAQHIAKAFPEAASAQPGAFTADNLARVFTRVQRGKIRVGADEVTYPCHVLLRYDLERDLIGGKLEVSDIPDAWDAGMKELLNISTAGDYRDGCMQDVHWPSGAFGYFPTYTLGAMTAAQLYAAAVRAQPSIPNDIAQGNFSPINAWLKESIWSKASSLTTGELMEQATGKPLDPTDFKRHLEHRYLEEV
;
A
#
# COMPACT_ATOMS: atom_id res chain seq x y z
N ARG A 1 20.17 -13.79 10.15
CA ARG A 1 19.95 -15.13 10.67
C ARG A 1 18.45 -15.42 10.86
N CYS A 2 17.70 -14.58 11.56
CA CYS A 2 16.28 -14.76 11.82
C CYS A 2 15.48 -14.83 10.49
N GLU A 3 15.67 -13.89 9.56
CA GLU A 3 15.00 -13.88 8.25
C GLU A 3 15.27 -15.15 7.42
N GLN A 4 16.49 -15.66 7.42
CA GLN A 4 16.82 -16.89 6.70
C GLN A 4 16.15 -18.14 7.30
N ALA A 5 16.01 -18.18 8.63
CA ALA A 5 15.28 -19.22 9.32
C ALA A 5 13.78 -19.10 9.05
N TRP A 6 13.22 -17.88 9.12
CA TRP A 6 11.84 -17.59 8.80
C TRP A 6 11.42 -18.14 7.42
N ARG A 7 12.22 -17.91 6.37
CA ARG A 7 11.93 -18.41 5.02
C ARG A 7 11.73 -19.93 4.99
N LYS A 8 12.48 -20.68 5.79
CA LYS A 8 12.41 -22.15 5.87
C LYS A 8 11.27 -22.64 6.76
N GLN A 9 11.09 -22.01 7.91
CA GLN A 9 10.14 -22.41 8.94
C GLN A 9 8.72 -22.00 8.60
N ARG A 10 8.53 -20.80 7.99
CA ARG A 10 7.25 -20.38 7.44
C ARG A 10 6.70 -21.39 6.44
N ALA A 11 7.51 -21.86 5.50
CA ALA A 11 7.08 -22.85 4.51
C ALA A 11 6.61 -24.17 5.13
N LYS A 12 7.07 -24.49 6.35
CA LYS A 12 6.71 -25.69 7.11
C LYS A 12 5.60 -25.44 8.14
N ASN A 13 5.10 -24.23 8.29
CA ASN A 13 4.19 -23.84 9.37
C ASN A 13 4.79 -24.05 10.77
N ASP A 14 6.12 -23.94 10.91
CA ASP A 14 6.89 -24.27 12.10
C ASP A 14 7.11 -23.03 12.98
N TRP A 15 6.11 -22.68 13.78
CA TRP A 15 6.20 -21.58 14.74
C TRP A 15 7.16 -21.89 15.89
N GLU A 16 7.10 -23.08 16.44
CA GLU A 16 7.91 -23.47 17.61
C GLU A 16 9.42 -23.36 17.30
N GLY A 17 9.83 -23.79 16.10
CA GLY A 17 11.21 -23.65 15.64
C GLY A 17 11.61 -22.21 15.31
N PHE A 18 10.65 -21.34 14.97
CA PHE A 18 10.92 -19.94 14.61
C PHE A 18 10.90 -18.98 15.81
N ALA A 19 9.95 -19.14 16.72
CA ALA A 19 9.72 -18.23 17.85
C ALA A 19 10.97 -17.87 18.68
N PRO A 20 11.90 -18.79 19.01
CA PRO A 20 13.10 -18.44 19.75
C PRO A 20 14.00 -17.43 19.04
N LEU A 21 14.09 -17.49 17.70
CA LEU A 21 14.89 -16.55 16.91
C LEU A 21 14.23 -15.18 16.82
N LEU A 22 12.92 -15.15 16.70
CA LEU A 22 12.15 -13.90 16.75
C LEU A 22 12.27 -13.24 18.14
N ALA A 23 12.26 -14.04 19.22
CA ALA A 23 12.44 -13.52 20.58
C ALA A 23 13.80 -12.83 20.77
N GLU A 24 14.88 -13.34 20.16
CA GLU A 24 16.17 -12.65 20.14
C GLU A 24 16.10 -11.29 19.44
N VAL A 25 15.40 -11.21 18.29
CA VAL A 25 15.20 -9.96 17.54
C VAL A 25 14.38 -8.97 18.36
N VAL A 26 13.25 -9.40 18.93
CA VAL A 26 12.39 -8.55 19.78
C VAL A 26 13.18 -8.02 20.99
N LYS A 27 13.96 -8.86 21.66
CA LYS A 27 14.82 -8.43 22.77
C LYS A 27 15.78 -7.31 22.35
N LEU A 28 16.50 -7.49 21.24
CA LEU A 28 17.45 -6.49 20.73
C LEU A 28 16.72 -5.20 20.31
N LYS A 29 15.54 -5.31 19.71
CA LYS A 29 14.73 -4.13 19.34
C LYS A 29 14.16 -3.41 20.56
N ARG A 30 13.77 -4.11 21.63
CA ARG A 30 13.40 -3.48 22.91
C ARG A 30 14.57 -2.68 23.50
N GLU A 31 15.78 -3.25 23.49
CA GLU A 31 16.99 -2.58 23.97
C GLU A 31 17.31 -1.32 23.13
N ALA A 32 17.30 -1.45 21.80
CA ALA A 32 17.52 -0.33 20.89
C ALA A 32 16.45 0.75 21.04
N ALA A 33 15.17 0.36 21.08
CA ALA A 33 14.04 1.27 21.26
C ALA A 33 14.12 2.05 22.59
N GLY A 34 14.53 1.38 23.67
CA GLY A 34 14.74 2.02 24.97
C GLY A 34 15.88 3.05 24.95
N ALA A 35 17.03 2.69 24.33
CA ALA A 35 18.19 3.58 24.22
C ALA A 35 17.90 4.80 23.33
N LEU A 36 17.29 4.57 22.14
CA LEU A 36 16.90 5.63 21.22
C LEU A 36 15.80 6.51 21.80
N GLY A 37 14.78 5.92 22.44
CA GLY A 37 13.69 6.65 23.07
C GLY A 37 14.19 7.57 24.18
N GLN A 38 15.17 7.13 24.97
CA GLN A 38 15.82 7.96 25.97
C GLN A 38 16.62 9.11 25.32
N ALA A 39 17.38 8.82 24.27
CA ALA A 39 18.22 9.81 23.58
C ALA A 39 17.38 10.88 22.86
N LEU A 40 16.26 10.48 22.25
CA LEU A 40 15.35 11.36 21.51
C LEU A 40 14.23 11.96 22.39
N ASN A 41 14.14 11.54 23.66
CA ASN A 41 13.07 11.92 24.58
C ASN A 41 11.65 11.61 24.04
N VAL A 42 11.49 10.42 23.46
CA VAL A 42 10.22 9.89 22.93
C VAL A 42 9.92 8.51 23.52
N ARG A 43 8.71 7.98 23.27
CA ARG A 43 8.38 6.60 23.66
C ARG A 43 9.27 5.61 22.90
N PRO A 44 9.61 4.45 23.49
CA PRO A 44 10.45 3.45 22.81
C PRO A 44 9.93 3.05 21.41
N TYR A 45 8.63 2.84 21.27
CA TYR A 45 8.05 2.51 19.96
C TYR A 45 8.15 3.68 18.96
N ASP A 46 7.96 4.92 19.41
CA ASP A 46 8.07 6.10 18.56
C ASP A 46 9.50 6.28 18.03
N ALA A 47 10.51 5.86 18.79
CA ALA A 47 11.90 5.87 18.33
C ALA A 47 12.18 4.87 17.21
N LEU A 48 11.46 3.73 17.16
CA LEU A 48 11.52 2.80 16.03
C LEU A 48 10.68 3.28 14.84
N LEU A 49 9.56 3.90 15.10
CA LEU A 49 8.70 4.53 14.09
C LEU A 49 9.46 5.64 13.35
N ASP A 50 10.27 6.43 14.04
CA ASP A 50 11.06 7.54 13.49
C ASP A 50 12.04 7.09 12.39
N GLU A 51 12.49 5.83 12.41
CA GLU A 51 13.32 5.25 11.33
C GLU A 51 12.60 5.29 9.97
N PHE A 52 11.26 5.18 9.96
CA PHE A 52 10.43 5.08 8.76
C PHE A 52 9.53 6.30 8.54
N GLU A 53 9.06 6.89 9.63
CA GLU A 53 8.21 8.07 9.62
C GLU A 53 8.79 9.12 10.59
N PRO A 54 9.78 9.91 10.15
CA PRO A 54 10.44 10.89 11.00
C PRO A 54 9.44 11.86 11.65
N TYR A 55 9.59 12.02 12.97
CA TYR A 55 8.70 12.78 13.85
C TYR A 55 7.30 12.15 14.01
N GLY A 56 7.10 10.90 13.59
CA GLY A 56 5.86 10.17 13.79
C GLY A 56 5.56 9.94 15.27
N SER A 57 4.28 9.97 15.64
CA SER A 57 3.82 9.78 17.01
C SER A 57 2.79 8.66 17.11
N SER A 58 3.08 7.65 17.94
CA SER A 58 2.10 6.60 18.22
C SER A 58 0.84 7.14 18.88
N LYS A 59 0.91 8.30 19.54
CA LYS A 59 -0.28 8.95 20.11
C LYS A 59 -1.28 9.38 19.04
N ASP A 60 -0.78 9.96 17.96
CA ASP A 60 -1.65 10.42 16.86
C ASP A 60 -2.17 9.22 16.05
N ILE A 61 -1.29 8.22 15.82
CA ILE A 61 -1.68 6.97 15.16
C ILE A 61 -2.74 6.23 15.97
N ASP A 62 -2.65 6.18 17.29
CA ASP A 62 -3.66 5.57 18.17
C ASP A 62 -5.05 6.19 17.95
N GLN A 63 -5.11 7.51 17.80
CA GLN A 63 -6.37 8.21 17.55
C GLN A 63 -6.94 7.84 16.17
N TRP A 64 -6.12 7.91 15.11
CA TRP A 64 -6.57 7.62 13.74
C TRP A 64 -6.93 6.14 13.55
N PHE A 65 -6.12 5.24 14.10
CA PHE A 65 -6.36 3.80 13.99
C PHE A 65 -7.52 3.36 14.89
N GLY A 66 -7.75 4.03 16.02
CA GLY A 66 -8.95 3.84 16.83
C GLY A 66 -10.23 4.16 16.05
N ASP A 67 -10.28 5.30 15.36
CA ASP A 67 -11.40 5.67 14.49
C ASP A 67 -11.59 4.68 13.32
N LEU A 68 -10.51 4.23 12.69
CA LEU A 68 -10.58 3.22 11.62
C LEU A 68 -11.04 1.85 12.14
N ARG A 69 -10.64 1.45 13.36
CA ARG A 69 -11.06 0.20 13.99
C ARG A 69 -12.58 0.15 14.22
N GLU A 70 -13.17 1.26 14.64
CA GLU A 70 -14.62 1.37 14.81
C GLU A 70 -15.37 1.35 13.46
N PHE A 71 -14.76 1.93 12.43
CA PHE A 71 -15.39 2.11 11.12
C PHE A 71 -15.31 0.89 10.20
N LEU A 72 -14.13 0.26 10.10
CA LEU A 72 -13.82 -0.70 9.03
C LEU A 72 -14.62 -2.01 9.12
N PRO A 73 -14.81 -2.69 10.27
CA PRO A 73 -15.54 -3.96 10.30
C PRO A 73 -16.97 -3.82 9.77
N GLY A 74 -17.68 -2.76 10.20
CA GLY A 74 -19.02 -2.47 9.71
C GLY A 74 -19.07 -2.09 8.23
N LEU A 75 -18.06 -1.39 7.73
CA LEU A 75 -17.94 -1.08 6.30
C LEU A 75 -17.73 -2.36 5.48
N ILE A 76 -16.84 -3.25 5.92
CA ILE A 76 -16.56 -4.53 5.24
C ILE A 76 -17.84 -5.33 5.06
N ASP A 77 -18.67 -5.45 6.10
CA ASP A 77 -19.94 -6.17 6.05
C ASP A 77 -20.90 -5.55 5.02
N ARG A 78 -21.05 -4.22 5.06
CA ARG A 78 -21.91 -3.46 4.13
C ARG A 78 -21.44 -3.62 2.68
N VAL A 79 -20.15 -3.53 2.43
CA VAL A 79 -19.57 -3.67 1.09
C VAL A 79 -19.74 -5.09 0.54
N ILE A 80 -19.44 -6.11 1.33
CA ILE A 80 -19.62 -7.52 0.91
C ILE A 80 -21.09 -7.80 0.60
N GLU A 81 -22.03 -7.33 1.44
CA GLU A 81 -23.46 -7.46 1.18
C GLU A 81 -23.87 -6.72 -0.11
N HIS A 82 -23.40 -5.49 -0.30
CA HIS A 82 -23.67 -4.71 -1.50
C HIS A 82 -23.15 -5.41 -2.75
N GLN A 83 -21.89 -5.86 -2.74
CA GLN A 83 -21.29 -6.54 -3.87
C GLN A 83 -21.83 -7.96 -4.13
N SER A 84 -22.48 -8.60 -3.15
CA SER A 84 -23.15 -9.89 -3.34
C SER A 84 -24.32 -9.83 -4.33
N LYS A 85 -24.88 -8.63 -4.54
CA LYS A 85 -25.99 -8.34 -5.45
C LYS A 85 -25.53 -7.98 -6.87
N GLN A 86 -24.22 -7.83 -7.07
CA GLN A 86 -23.62 -7.43 -8.34
C GLN A 86 -23.06 -8.66 -9.07
N SER A 87 -23.29 -8.72 -10.37
CA SER A 87 -22.63 -9.68 -11.25
C SER A 87 -21.32 -9.10 -11.81
N PHE A 88 -20.31 -9.92 -11.92
CA PHE A 88 -19.07 -9.61 -12.63
C PHE A 88 -18.54 -10.86 -13.31
N GLU A 89 -17.73 -10.66 -14.35
CA GLU A 89 -17.05 -11.72 -15.07
C GLU A 89 -15.54 -11.53 -14.94
N ALA A 90 -14.86 -12.42 -14.20
CA ALA A 90 -13.41 -12.37 -14.10
C ALA A 90 -12.77 -12.71 -15.44
N PRO A 91 -11.90 -11.85 -15.99
CA PRO A 91 -11.17 -12.15 -17.22
C PRO A 91 -10.38 -13.47 -17.09
N LYS A 92 -10.46 -14.34 -18.09
CA LYS A 92 -9.76 -15.63 -18.11
C LYS A 92 -8.67 -15.62 -19.17
N GLY A 93 -7.45 -16.01 -18.75
CA GLY A 93 -6.29 -16.09 -19.63
C GLY A 93 -6.32 -17.23 -20.64
N PRO A 94 -5.16 -17.56 -21.25
CA PRO A 94 -3.83 -17.16 -20.76
C PRO A 94 -3.46 -15.70 -21.08
N PHE A 95 -2.79 -15.06 -20.16
CA PHE A 95 -2.26 -13.69 -20.27
C PHE A 95 -0.74 -13.76 -20.39
N SER A 96 -0.19 -13.80 -21.61
CA SER A 96 1.24 -14.00 -21.79
C SER A 96 2.06 -12.94 -21.05
N ARG A 97 3.16 -13.36 -20.44
CA ARG A 97 4.09 -12.46 -19.74
C ARG A 97 4.53 -11.29 -20.62
N ALA A 98 4.84 -11.55 -21.90
CA ALA A 98 5.28 -10.51 -22.83
C ALA A 98 4.20 -9.44 -23.05
N ALA A 99 2.93 -9.84 -23.15
CA ALA A 99 1.81 -8.90 -23.28
C ALA A 99 1.57 -8.09 -22.00
N GLN A 100 1.67 -8.74 -20.84
CA GLN A 100 1.59 -8.05 -19.55
C GLN A 100 2.72 -7.02 -19.38
N GLU A 101 3.96 -7.37 -19.73
CA GLU A 101 5.10 -6.47 -19.68
C GLU A 101 4.94 -5.28 -20.62
N ALA A 102 4.51 -5.51 -21.86
CA ALA A 102 4.27 -4.45 -22.83
C ALA A 102 3.15 -3.49 -22.36
N LEU A 103 2.04 -4.02 -21.83
CA LEU A 103 0.95 -3.23 -21.27
C LEU A 103 1.43 -2.41 -20.05
N GLY A 104 2.17 -3.04 -19.13
CA GLY A 104 2.73 -2.38 -17.95
C GLY A 104 3.62 -1.20 -18.34
N ARG A 105 4.59 -1.39 -19.26
CA ARG A 105 5.45 -0.31 -19.76
C ARG A 105 4.66 0.82 -20.40
N GLN A 106 3.70 0.48 -21.26
CA GLN A 106 2.84 1.47 -21.91
C GLN A 106 2.09 2.33 -20.89
N LEU A 107 1.47 1.71 -19.89
CA LEU A 107 0.70 2.44 -18.88
C LEU A 107 1.60 3.22 -17.92
N MET A 108 2.80 2.72 -17.56
CA MET A 108 3.80 3.49 -16.82
C MET A 108 4.14 4.82 -17.50
N GLU A 109 4.44 4.78 -18.80
CA GLU A 109 4.75 6.00 -19.57
C GLU A 109 3.55 6.95 -19.62
N VAL A 110 2.36 6.44 -19.87
CA VAL A 110 1.14 7.24 -19.93
C VAL A 110 0.84 7.94 -18.61
N VAL A 111 1.01 7.25 -17.47
CA VAL A 111 0.78 7.88 -16.16
C VAL A 111 1.92 8.80 -15.71
N GLY A 112 3.00 8.90 -16.50
CA GLY A 112 4.04 9.91 -16.35
C GLY A 112 5.40 9.41 -15.84
N PHE A 113 5.68 8.11 -15.87
CA PHE A 113 7.02 7.60 -15.59
C PHE A 113 7.98 7.89 -16.74
N ASP A 114 9.14 8.46 -16.42
CA ASP A 114 10.20 8.75 -17.41
C ASP A 114 11.10 7.52 -17.60
N MET A 115 10.88 6.79 -18.68
CA MET A 115 11.69 5.61 -19.04
C MET A 115 13.15 5.93 -19.39
N GLN A 116 13.51 7.21 -19.63
CA GLN A 116 14.92 7.60 -19.85
C GLN A 116 15.68 7.69 -18.50
N ARG A 117 14.95 7.84 -17.41
CA ARG A 117 15.49 7.88 -16.05
C ARG A 117 15.04 6.67 -15.21
N GLY A 118 14.81 5.53 -15.85
CA GLY A 118 14.45 4.33 -15.13
C GLY A 118 14.10 3.15 -16.03
N ARG A 119 13.74 2.04 -15.41
CA ARG A 119 13.42 0.80 -16.12
C ARG A 119 12.49 -0.10 -15.32
N LEU A 120 11.80 -0.99 -16.04
CA LEU A 120 10.99 -2.06 -15.47
C LEU A 120 11.68 -3.40 -15.69
N ASP A 121 11.88 -4.17 -14.62
CA ASP A 121 12.46 -5.52 -14.62
C ASP A 121 11.52 -6.51 -13.91
N VAL A 122 11.94 -7.77 -13.80
CA VAL A 122 11.16 -8.84 -13.15
C VAL A 122 11.90 -9.33 -11.90
N SER A 123 11.17 -9.46 -10.79
CA SER A 123 11.67 -10.04 -9.55
C SER A 123 10.59 -10.86 -8.84
N HIS A 124 10.96 -11.58 -7.77
CA HIS A 124 10.00 -12.33 -6.95
C HIS A 124 9.02 -11.43 -6.19
N HIS A 125 9.47 -10.25 -5.80
CA HIS A 125 8.65 -9.24 -5.13
C HIS A 125 8.76 -7.93 -5.90
N PRO A 126 7.63 -7.27 -6.24
CA PRO A 126 7.65 -5.91 -6.73
C PRO A 126 8.41 -4.99 -5.76
N PHE A 127 9.18 -4.08 -6.27
CA PHE A 127 9.79 -2.99 -5.52
C PHE A 127 10.22 -1.85 -6.44
N CYS A 128 10.31 -0.65 -5.87
CA CYS A 128 10.93 0.51 -6.47
C CYS A 128 12.19 0.88 -5.70
N GLY A 129 13.27 1.20 -6.43
CA GLY A 129 14.54 1.61 -5.84
C GLY A 129 15.40 2.40 -6.82
N GLY A 130 16.59 2.78 -6.39
CA GLY A 130 17.53 3.57 -7.20
C GLY A 130 17.67 5.00 -6.72
N VAL A 131 17.90 5.92 -7.65
CA VAL A 131 18.08 7.36 -7.40
C VAL A 131 17.21 8.15 -8.39
N PRO A 132 16.92 9.44 -8.17
CA PRO A 132 16.03 10.24 -9.03
C PRO A 132 16.38 10.24 -10.52
N THR A 133 17.63 9.99 -10.87
CA THR A 133 18.14 9.91 -12.24
C THR A 133 18.18 8.50 -12.84
N ASP A 134 17.99 7.45 -12.01
CA ASP A 134 17.94 6.04 -12.43
C ASP A 134 17.04 5.25 -11.46
N VAL A 135 15.73 5.37 -11.65
CA VAL A 135 14.72 4.69 -10.81
C VAL A 135 14.39 3.33 -11.40
N ARG A 136 14.52 2.27 -10.60
CA ARG A 136 14.32 0.89 -11.03
C ARG A 136 13.10 0.29 -10.37
N VAL A 137 12.16 -0.12 -11.19
CA VAL A 137 10.92 -0.78 -10.80
C VAL A 137 11.01 -2.26 -11.15
N THR A 138 10.53 -3.10 -10.26
CA THR A 138 10.39 -4.52 -10.56
C THR A 138 8.96 -5.01 -10.33
N THR A 139 8.57 -6.03 -11.06
CA THR A 139 7.27 -6.69 -10.91
C THR A 139 7.38 -8.19 -11.10
N ARG A 140 6.27 -8.89 -10.89
CA ARG A 140 6.09 -10.29 -11.26
C ARG A 140 4.82 -10.46 -12.09
N TYR A 141 4.79 -11.47 -12.94
CA TYR A 141 3.63 -11.75 -13.80
C TYR A 141 3.09 -13.14 -13.51
N ASP A 142 1.76 -13.26 -13.56
CA ASP A 142 1.02 -14.51 -13.52
C ASP A 142 0.21 -14.63 -14.81
N GLU A 143 0.39 -15.70 -15.57
CA GLU A 143 -0.31 -15.89 -16.85
C GLU A 143 -1.79 -16.27 -16.69
N THR A 144 -2.22 -16.52 -15.45
CA THR A 144 -3.63 -16.73 -15.11
C THR A 144 -4.34 -15.47 -14.60
N ASP A 145 -3.59 -14.47 -14.16
CA ASP A 145 -4.11 -13.20 -13.62
C ASP A 145 -3.21 -12.01 -14.00
N PHE A 146 -3.65 -11.21 -14.97
CA PHE A 146 -2.92 -10.00 -15.36
C PHE A 146 -3.11 -8.85 -14.37
N SER A 147 -4.21 -8.85 -13.61
CA SER A 147 -4.61 -7.69 -12.81
C SER A 147 -3.64 -7.43 -11.66
N SER A 148 -3.18 -8.48 -10.98
CA SER A 148 -2.21 -8.35 -9.89
C SER A 148 -0.86 -7.82 -10.38
N GLY A 149 -0.37 -8.28 -11.53
CA GLY A 149 0.85 -7.77 -12.16
C GLY A 149 0.72 -6.31 -12.58
N LEU A 150 -0.39 -5.95 -13.21
CA LEU A 150 -0.66 -4.58 -13.66
C LEU A 150 -0.78 -3.59 -12.50
N LEU A 151 -1.58 -3.93 -11.49
CA LEU A 151 -1.75 -3.06 -10.31
C LEU A 151 -0.43 -2.92 -9.52
N GLY A 152 0.35 -4.01 -9.42
CA GLY A 152 1.69 -3.94 -8.83
C GLY A 152 2.63 -3.01 -9.60
N VAL A 153 2.65 -3.07 -10.93
CA VAL A 153 3.43 -2.13 -11.75
C VAL A 153 3.00 -0.68 -11.50
N LEU A 154 1.69 -0.41 -11.45
CA LEU A 154 1.17 0.93 -11.25
C LEU A 154 1.43 1.45 -9.82
N HIS A 155 1.40 0.56 -8.82
CA HIS A 155 1.83 0.85 -7.45
C HIS A 155 3.28 1.31 -7.42
N GLU A 156 4.20 0.49 -7.94
CA GLU A 156 5.62 0.83 -7.99
C GLU A 156 5.90 2.07 -8.85
N THR A 157 5.06 2.33 -9.85
CA THR A 157 5.14 3.56 -10.65
C THR A 157 4.80 4.80 -9.83
N GLY A 158 3.91 4.70 -8.87
CA GLY A 158 3.61 5.79 -7.93
C GLY A 158 4.84 6.17 -7.09
N HIS A 159 5.51 5.19 -6.51
CA HIS A 159 6.82 5.37 -5.86
C HIS A 159 7.85 6.01 -6.79
N ALA A 160 7.96 5.46 -8.00
CA ALA A 160 8.96 5.87 -8.98
C ALA A 160 8.77 7.32 -9.47
N LYS A 161 7.54 7.75 -9.69
CA LYS A 161 7.23 9.14 -10.05
C LYS A 161 7.60 10.12 -8.94
N TYR A 162 7.37 9.74 -7.68
CA TYR A 162 7.82 10.54 -6.55
C TYR A 162 9.35 10.67 -6.55
N GLU A 163 10.07 9.56 -6.69
CA GLU A 163 11.54 9.58 -6.79
C GLU A 163 12.04 10.46 -7.94
N GLN A 164 11.49 10.29 -9.16
CA GLN A 164 11.86 11.10 -10.34
C GLN A 164 11.46 12.57 -10.21
N GLY A 165 10.46 12.87 -9.39
CA GLY A 165 9.94 14.23 -9.18
C GLY A 165 10.72 15.06 -8.16
N ARG A 166 11.60 14.43 -7.36
CA ARG A 166 12.42 15.13 -6.36
C ARG A 166 13.42 16.11 -7.00
N PRO A 167 13.79 17.20 -6.32
CA PRO A 167 14.69 18.22 -6.86
C PRO A 167 16.09 17.65 -7.16
N LEU A 168 16.53 17.73 -8.39
CA LEU A 168 17.86 17.27 -8.81
C LEU A 168 18.99 18.12 -8.21
N ASP A 169 18.75 19.41 -7.97
CA ASP A 169 19.72 20.31 -7.32
C ASP A 169 20.04 19.93 -5.87
N TRP A 170 19.20 19.07 -5.27
CA TRP A 170 19.37 18.57 -3.90
C TRP A 170 19.78 17.10 -3.82
N ILE A 171 20.07 16.47 -4.96
CA ILE A 171 20.24 15.00 -5.03
C ILE A 171 21.30 14.46 -4.06
N ASP A 172 22.37 15.21 -3.84
CA ASP A 172 23.48 14.85 -2.97
C ASP A 172 23.34 15.40 -1.53
N GLN A 173 22.18 15.96 -1.19
CA GLN A 173 21.93 16.56 0.11
C GLN A 173 20.85 15.78 0.89
N PRO A 174 20.95 15.71 2.24
CA PRO A 174 19.91 15.05 3.05
C PRO A 174 18.50 15.59 2.80
N VAL A 175 18.36 16.91 2.60
CA VAL A 175 17.07 17.55 2.29
C VAL A 175 16.46 17.07 0.97
N GLY A 176 17.27 16.57 0.04
CA GLY A 176 16.84 16.03 -1.23
C GLY A 176 16.30 14.59 -1.15
N GLN A 177 16.42 13.92 0.00
CA GLN A 177 15.85 12.58 0.18
C GLN A 177 14.31 12.63 0.18
N ALA A 178 13.69 11.47 -0.09
CA ALA A 178 12.23 11.35 0.04
C ALA A 178 11.81 11.62 1.50
N ARG A 179 10.62 12.20 1.70
CA ARG A 179 10.01 12.31 3.02
C ARG A 179 9.60 10.89 3.51
N GLY A 180 9.23 10.74 4.76
CA GLY A 180 8.90 9.46 5.39
C GLY A 180 8.02 8.49 4.58
N MET A 181 7.95 7.25 5.04
CA MET A 181 7.31 6.17 4.29
C MET A 181 5.80 6.39 4.09
N SER A 182 5.12 7.14 4.97
CA SER A 182 3.71 7.49 4.76
C SER A 182 3.49 8.37 3.50
N ILE A 183 4.42 9.27 3.19
CA ILE A 183 4.37 10.07 1.97
C ILE A 183 4.80 9.24 0.76
N HIS A 184 5.80 8.38 0.91
CA HIS A 184 6.28 7.52 -0.17
C HIS A 184 5.21 6.52 -0.60
N GLU A 185 4.62 5.81 0.37
CA GLU A 185 3.48 4.90 0.17
C GLU A 185 2.21 5.66 -0.23
N GLY A 186 2.04 6.90 0.24
CA GLY A 186 0.95 7.77 -0.19
C GLY A 186 0.95 8.03 -1.69
N ASN A 187 2.13 8.15 -2.33
CA ASN A 187 2.24 8.30 -3.79
C ASN A 187 1.96 6.99 -4.54
N SER A 188 2.40 5.84 -4.02
CA SER A 188 2.10 4.53 -4.63
C SER A 188 0.62 4.19 -4.54
N LEU A 189 0.01 4.36 -3.37
CA LEU A 189 -1.41 4.11 -3.16
C LEU A 189 -2.31 5.14 -3.84
N LEU A 190 -1.84 6.39 -4.02
CA LEU A 190 -2.54 7.36 -4.85
C LEU A 190 -2.60 6.86 -6.30
N GLN A 191 -1.48 6.37 -6.84
CA GLN A 191 -1.46 5.83 -8.20
C GLN A 191 -2.27 4.55 -8.31
N GLU A 192 -2.08 3.57 -7.41
CA GLU A 192 -2.77 2.28 -7.46
C GLU A 192 -4.23 2.40 -7.03
N MET A 193 -4.47 2.83 -5.78
CA MET A 193 -5.80 2.74 -5.16
C MET A 193 -6.70 3.89 -5.63
N GLN A 194 -6.23 5.15 -5.56
CA GLN A 194 -7.09 6.29 -5.90
C GLN A 194 -7.34 6.39 -7.39
N ILE A 195 -6.30 6.21 -8.22
CA ILE A 195 -6.38 6.37 -9.68
C ILE A 195 -6.69 5.03 -10.36
N SER A 196 -5.79 4.04 -10.27
CA SER A 196 -5.81 2.88 -11.18
C SER A 196 -6.96 1.91 -10.94
N ARG A 197 -7.56 1.91 -9.76
CA ARG A 197 -8.80 1.18 -9.45
C ARG A 197 -10.07 2.01 -9.70
N GLY A 198 -9.92 3.31 -9.98
CA GLY A 198 -11.04 4.22 -10.26
C GLY A 198 -11.68 3.99 -11.62
N ARG A 199 -12.99 4.25 -11.73
CA ARG A 199 -13.76 4.11 -12.98
C ARG A 199 -13.22 4.99 -14.09
N GLU A 200 -12.73 6.18 -13.77
CA GLU A 200 -12.13 7.11 -14.73
C GLU A 200 -10.92 6.49 -15.41
N PHE A 201 -10.00 5.93 -14.65
CA PHE A 201 -8.83 5.24 -15.20
C PHE A 201 -9.26 4.03 -16.03
N LEU A 202 -10.21 3.25 -15.57
CA LEU A 202 -10.64 2.03 -16.27
C LEU A 202 -11.42 2.34 -17.56
N ARG A 203 -12.13 3.49 -17.66
CA ARG A 203 -12.67 3.97 -18.93
C ARG A 203 -11.58 4.20 -19.98
N PHE A 204 -10.45 4.73 -19.56
CA PHE A 204 -9.27 4.86 -20.42
C PHE A 204 -8.56 3.52 -20.64
N ALA A 205 -8.26 2.76 -19.58
CA ALA A 205 -7.37 1.60 -19.62
C ALA A 205 -8.01 0.36 -20.27
N ALA A 206 -9.33 0.17 -20.21
CA ALA A 206 -10.02 -1.02 -20.68
C ALA A 206 -9.70 -1.36 -22.16
N GLN A 207 -9.64 -0.36 -23.02
CA GLN A 207 -9.27 -0.56 -24.44
C GLN A 207 -7.81 -1.02 -24.60
N HIS A 208 -6.90 -0.53 -23.76
CA HIS A 208 -5.48 -0.94 -23.79
C HIS A 208 -5.32 -2.36 -23.27
N ILE A 209 -6.06 -2.72 -22.22
CA ILE A 209 -6.09 -4.07 -21.63
C ILE A 209 -6.66 -5.05 -22.69
N ALA A 210 -7.80 -4.76 -23.30
CA ALA A 210 -8.39 -5.60 -24.33
C ALA A 210 -7.46 -5.79 -25.54
N LYS A 211 -6.75 -4.73 -25.95
CA LYS A 211 -5.78 -4.77 -27.05
C LYS A 211 -4.54 -5.61 -26.71
N ALA A 212 -4.12 -5.61 -25.45
CA ALA A 212 -2.99 -6.43 -24.99
C ALA A 212 -3.32 -7.93 -24.99
N PHE A 213 -4.61 -8.29 -24.80
CA PHE A 213 -5.09 -9.67 -24.73
C PHE A 213 -6.22 -9.94 -25.72
N PRO A 214 -5.97 -9.85 -27.05
CA PRO A 214 -7.03 -9.81 -28.06
C PRO A 214 -7.84 -11.12 -28.14
N GLU A 215 -7.21 -12.27 -27.94
CA GLU A 215 -7.89 -13.57 -27.94
C GLU A 215 -8.84 -13.69 -26.74
N ALA A 216 -8.37 -13.37 -25.54
CA ALA A 216 -9.18 -13.39 -24.33
C ALA A 216 -10.33 -12.38 -24.40
N ALA A 217 -10.06 -11.17 -24.89
CA ALA A 217 -11.07 -10.11 -25.04
C ALA A 217 -12.13 -10.47 -26.10
N SER A 218 -11.74 -11.13 -27.21
CA SER A 218 -12.68 -11.60 -28.20
C SER A 218 -13.57 -12.73 -27.70
N ALA A 219 -13.00 -13.64 -26.90
CA ALA A 219 -13.75 -14.77 -26.32
C ALA A 219 -14.68 -14.32 -25.17
N GLN A 220 -14.36 -13.25 -24.48
CA GLN A 220 -15.05 -12.77 -23.28
C GLN A 220 -15.24 -11.23 -23.33
N PRO A 221 -15.95 -10.67 -24.31
CA PRO A 221 -16.01 -9.21 -24.48
C PRO A 221 -16.61 -8.48 -23.27
N GLY A 222 -17.52 -9.11 -22.52
CA GLY A 222 -18.09 -8.58 -21.29
C GLY A 222 -17.06 -8.41 -20.18
N ALA A 223 -16.11 -9.33 -20.06
CA ALA A 223 -15.08 -9.33 -19.03
C ALA A 223 -14.11 -8.13 -19.15
N PHE A 224 -13.92 -7.57 -20.34
CA PHE A 224 -12.96 -6.49 -20.62
C PHE A 224 -13.63 -5.11 -20.73
N THR A 225 -14.91 -4.97 -20.40
CA THR A 225 -15.54 -3.65 -20.32
C THR A 225 -15.03 -2.88 -19.11
N ALA A 226 -15.01 -1.55 -19.21
CA ALA A 226 -14.57 -0.69 -18.10
C ALA A 226 -15.36 -0.93 -16.81
N ASP A 227 -16.69 -1.05 -16.93
CA ASP A 227 -17.57 -1.28 -15.77
C ASP A 227 -17.34 -2.64 -15.12
N ASN A 228 -17.09 -3.69 -15.92
CA ASN A 228 -16.78 -5.00 -15.37
C ASN A 228 -15.40 -5.02 -14.71
N LEU A 229 -14.39 -4.44 -15.36
CA LEU A 229 -13.05 -4.33 -14.78
C LEU A 229 -13.07 -3.53 -13.47
N ALA A 230 -13.91 -2.47 -13.36
CA ALA A 230 -14.09 -1.75 -12.11
C ALA A 230 -14.60 -2.67 -11.00
N ARG A 231 -15.62 -3.49 -11.28
CA ARG A 231 -16.14 -4.47 -10.30
C ARG A 231 -15.11 -5.54 -9.92
N VAL A 232 -14.28 -5.97 -10.85
CA VAL A 232 -13.21 -6.94 -10.59
C VAL A 232 -12.11 -6.32 -9.72
N PHE A 233 -11.64 -5.10 -10.06
CA PHE A 233 -10.51 -4.43 -9.38
C PHE A 233 -10.88 -3.89 -8.00
N THR A 234 -12.17 -3.68 -7.72
CA THR A 234 -12.68 -3.23 -6.43
C THR A 234 -13.39 -4.33 -5.64
N ARG A 235 -13.21 -5.60 -6.00
CA ARG A 235 -13.81 -6.71 -5.27
C ARG A 235 -13.26 -6.80 -3.85
N VAL A 236 -14.13 -6.83 -2.85
CA VAL A 236 -13.78 -6.95 -1.44
C VAL A 236 -14.00 -8.37 -0.95
N GLN A 237 -12.98 -8.93 -0.31
CA GLN A 237 -13.03 -10.28 0.25
C GLN A 237 -12.21 -10.34 1.53
N ARG A 238 -12.75 -10.96 2.56
CA ARG A 238 -11.96 -11.29 3.74
C ARG A 238 -10.91 -12.35 3.40
N GLY A 239 -9.66 -12.05 3.67
CA GLY A 239 -8.54 -12.93 3.40
C GLY A 239 -7.54 -12.95 4.55
N LYS A 240 -6.75 -14.03 4.67
CA LYS A 240 -5.71 -14.15 5.70
C LYS A 240 -4.46 -13.32 5.37
N ILE A 241 -4.18 -13.10 4.10
CA ILE A 241 -2.90 -12.58 3.61
C ILE A 241 -2.98 -11.09 3.32
N ARG A 242 -2.18 -10.28 4.04
CA ARG A 242 -2.13 -8.83 3.91
C ARG A 242 -1.77 -8.35 2.50
N VAL A 243 -0.73 -8.91 1.89
CA VAL A 243 -0.25 -8.45 0.57
C VAL A 243 -1.23 -8.71 -0.57
N GLY A 244 -2.24 -9.57 -0.38
CA GLY A 244 -3.31 -9.80 -1.33
C GLY A 244 -4.64 -9.17 -0.93
N ALA A 245 -4.66 -8.41 0.16
CA ALA A 245 -5.89 -7.77 0.65
C ALA A 245 -6.32 -6.60 -0.25
N ASP A 246 -7.64 -6.42 -0.36
CA ASP A 246 -8.22 -5.29 -1.06
C ASP A 246 -8.13 -3.99 -0.22
N GLU A 247 -8.46 -2.86 -0.83
CA GLU A 247 -8.34 -1.53 -0.22
C GLU A 247 -9.12 -1.38 1.08
N VAL A 248 -10.25 -2.09 1.22
CA VAL A 248 -11.14 -2.00 2.40
C VAL A 248 -10.64 -2.86 3.55
N THR A 249 -10.13 -4.07 3.26
CA THR A 249 -9.68 -5.03 4.27
C THR A 249 -8.21 -4.84 4.66
N TYR A 250 -7.38 -4.25 3.78
CA TYR A 250 -5.95 -4.04 4.01
C TYR A 250 -5.62 -3.27 5.31
N PRO A 251 -6.31 -2.15 5.65
CA PRO A 251 -6.03 -1.43 6.88
C PRO A 251 -6.22 -2.28 8.14
N CYS A 252 -7.19 -3.20 8.16
CA CYS A 252 -7.41 -4.11 9.30
C CYS A 252 -6.17 -4.97 9.57
N HIS A 253 -5.51 -5.44 8.52
CA HIS A 253 -4.25 -6.19 8.65
C HIS A 253 -3.13 -5.33 9.25
N VAL A 254 -3.08 -4.05 8.90
CA VAL A 254 -2.07 -3.11 9.42
C VAL A 254 -2.35 -2.76 10.89
N LEU A 255 -3.60 -2.48 11.24
CA LEU A 255 -4.02 -2.19 12.61
C LEU A 255 -3.61 -3.33 13.56
N LEU A 256 -3.89 -4.58 13.18
CA LEU A 256 -3.47 -5.76 13.95
C LEU A 256 -1.96 -5.76 14.22
N ARG A 257 -1.16 -5.54 13.19
CA ARG A 257 0.30 -5.55 13.33
C ARG A 257 0.83 -4.42 14.17
N TYR A 258 0.23 -3.24 14.05
CA TYR A 258 0.57 -2.08 14.85
C TYR A 258 0.34 -2.33 16.34
N ASP A 259 -0.79 -2.91 16.70
CA ASP A 259 -1.09 -3.24 18.10
C ASP A 259 -0.10 -4.24 18.66
N LEU A 260 0.16 -5.33 17.91
CA LEU A 260 1.12 -6.36 18.33
C LEU A 260 2.55 -5.81 18.45
N GLU A 261 2.98 -4.95 17.53
CA GLU A 261 4.30 -4.30 17.63
C GLU A 261 4.43 -3.46 18.88
N ARG A 262 3.42 -2.65 19.17
CA ARG A 262 3.41 -1.80 20.38
C ARG A 262 3.48 -2.62 21.64
N ASP A 263 2.71 -3.69 21.70
CA ASP A 263 2.67 -4.55 22.89
C ASP A 263 3.95 -5.38 23.01
N LEU A 264 4.53 -5.86 21.89
CA LEU A 264 5.83 -6.51 21.89
C LEU A 264 6.94 -5.57 22.37
N ILE A 265 7.06 -4.38 21.80
CA ILE A 265 8.12 -3.42 22.16
C ILE A 265 7.88 -2.86 23.57
N GLY A 266 6.64 -2.66 23.97
CA GLY A 266 6.27 -2.22 25.32
C GLY A 266 6.37 -3.29 26.42
N GLY A 267 6.67 -4.54 26.06
CA GLY A 267 6.80 -5.67 27.00
C GLY A 267 5.49 -6.17 27.59
N LYS A 268 4.36 -5.85 26.97
CA LYS A 268 3.03 -6.36 27.37
C LYS A 268 2.69 -7.70 26.72
N LEU A 269 3.31 -8.00 25.57
CA LEU A 269 3.15 -9.24 24.84
C LEU A 269 4.51 -9.93 24.70
N GLU A 270 4.57 -11.22 24.96
CA GLU A 270 5.74 -12.02 24.67
C GLU A 270 5.61 -12.73 23.32
N VAL A 271 6.75 -13.11 22.73
CA VAL A 271 6.77 -13.74 21.39
C VAL A 271 5.97 -15.05 21.36
N SER A 272 5.96 -15.80 22.48
CA SER A 272 5.17 -17.03 22.61
C SER A 272 3.66 -16.82 22.40
N ASP A 273 3.17 -15.63 22.72
CA ASP A 273 1.73 -15.31 22.76
C ASP A 273 1.24 -14.71 21.43
N ILE A 274 2.16 -14.42 20.49
CA ILE A 274 1.83 -13.84 19.19
C ILE A 274 0.76 -14.63 18.43
N PRO A 275 0.81 -15.97 18.32
CA PRO A 275 -0.21 -16.71 17.55
C PRO A 275 -1.63 -16.50 18.07
N ASP A 276 -1.82 -16.51 19.38
CA ASP A 276 -3.13 -16.35 19.99
C ASP A 276 -3.63 -14.91 19.88
N ALA A 277 -2.76 -13.93 20.12
CA ALA A 277 -3.07 -12.53 19.96
C ALA A 277 -3.38 -12.17 18.48
N TRP A 278 -2.63 -12.76 17.55
CA TRP A 278 -2.88 -12.62 16.12
C TRP A 278 -4.26 -13.19 15.72
N ASP A 279 -4.57 -14.40 16.13
CA ASP A 279 -5.86 -15.03 15.83
C ASP A 279 -7.03 -14.25 16.42
N ALA A 280 -6.88 -13.74 17.63
CA ALA A 280 -7.88 -12.90 18.27
C ALA A 280 -8.14 -11.61 17.47
N GLY A 281 -7.08 -10.91 17.06
CA GLY A 281 -7.22 -9.68 16.26
C GLY A 281 -7.73 -9.93 14.84
N MET A 282 -7.36 -11.05 14.20
CA MET A 282 -7.94 -11.44 12.91
C MET A 282 -9.45 -11.73 13.00
N LYS A 283 -9.89 -12.34 14.08
CA LYS A 283 -11.32 -12.55 14.35
C LYS A 283 -12.05 -11.23 14.57
N GLU A 284 -11.49 -10.38 15.41
CA GLU A 284 -12.08 -9.06 15.74
C GLU A 284 -12.25 -8.18 14.49
N LEU A 285 -11.16 -8.01 13.71
CA LEU A 285 -11.14 -7.05 12.61
C LEU A 285 -11.69 -7.59 11.29
N LEU A 286 -11.51 -8.88 11.03
CA LEU A 286 -11.82 -9.50 9.73
C LEU A 286 -12.78 -10.68 9.81
N ASN A 287 -13.18 -11.10 11.02
CA ASN A 287 -14.00 -12.28 11.24
C ASN A 287 -13.42 -13.57 10.59
N ILE A 288 -12.10 -13.73 10.70
CA ILE A 288 -11.35 -14.89 10.17
C ILE A 288 -10.50 -15.48 11.28
N SER A 289 -10.42 -16.81 11.35
CA SER A 289 -9.48 -17.51 12.23
C SER A 289 -8.21 -17.93 11.48
N THR A 290 -7.08 -17.75 12.16
CA THR A 290 -5.75 -18.24 11.75
C THR A 290 -5.20 -19.28 12.73
N ALA A 291 -6.02 -19.80 13.65
CA ALA A 291 -5.60 -20.80 14.64
C ALA A 291 -4.93 -22.01 13.98
N GLY A 292 -3.69 -22.31 14.37
CA GLY A 292 -2.89 -23.41 13.81
C GLY A 292 -2.31 -23.15 12.40
N ASP A 293 -2.63 -22.03 11.77
CA ASP A 293 -2.09 -21.63 10.48
C ASP A 293 -1.13 -20.44 10.67
N TYR A 294 0.08 -20.76 11.14
CA TYR A 294 1.11 -19.75 11.39
C TYR A 294 1.70 -19.18 10.09
N ARG A 295 1.80 -20.03 9.06
CA ARG A 295 2.36 -19.68 7.74
C ARG A 295 1.61 -18.51 7.10
N ASP A 296 0.28 -18.58 7.07
CA ASP A 296 -0.59 -17.58 6.48
C ASP A 296 -1.21 -16.66 7.56
N GLY A 297 -0.87 -16.92 8.83
CA GLY A 297 -1.12 -16.10 10.00
C GLY A 297 0.10 -15.25 10.38
N CYS A 298 0.58 -15.40 11.62
CA CYS A 298 1.61 -14.55 12.22
C CYS A 298 3.01 -14.63 11.58
N MET A 299 3.27 -15.62 10.74
CA MET A 299 4.55 -15.75 10.01
C MET A 299 4.48 -15.22 8.57
N GLN A 300 3.41 -14.57 8.13
CA GLN A 300 3.25 -14.21 6.72
C GLN A 300 4.19 -13.09 6.25
N ASP A 301 4.64 -12.21 7.13
CA ASP A 301 5.44 -11.02 6.79
C ASP A 301 6.91 -11.16 7.21
N VAL A 302 7.80 -10.59 6.41
CA VAL A 302 9.25 -10.57 6.65
C VAL A 302 9.71 -9.47 7.60
N HIS A 303 8.84 -8.49 7.91
CA HIS A 303 9.19 -7.27 8.65
C HIS A 303 9.82 -7.58 10.01
N TRP A 304 9.14 -8.34 10.86
CA TRP A 304 9.66 -8.69 12.18
C TRP A 304 10.93 -9.56 12.13
N PRO A 305 10.99 -10.60 11.27
CA PRO A 305 12.23 -11.36 11.07
C PRO A 305 13.43 -10.52 10.63
N SER A 306 13.22 -9.44 9.89
CA SER A 306 14.26 -8.49 9.46
C SER A 306 14.52 -7.38 10.48
N GLY A 307 13.71 -7.27 11.53
CA GLY A 307 13.81 -6.24 12.57
C GLY A 307 13.13 -4.91 12.22
N ALA A 308 12.26 -4.88 11.21
CA ALA A 308 11.55 -3.66 10.80
C ALA A 308 10.29 -3.44 11.67
N PHE A 309 10.49 -3.16 12.96
CA PHE A 309 9.43 -2.70 13.86
C PHE A 309 9.22 -1.20 13.71
N GLY A 310 7.95 -0.75 13.72
CA GLY A 310 7.58 0.64 13.44
C GLY A 310 7.29 0.92 11.97
N TYR A 311 7.47 -0.06 11.08
CA TYR A 311 7.19 0.09 9.65
C TYR A 311 5.69 -0.02 9.31
N PHE A 312 4.97 -0.98 9.89
CA PHE A 312 3.59 -1.31 9.49
C PHE A 312 2.61 -0.14 9.51
N PRO A 313 2.64 0.79 10.47
CA PRO A 313 1.71 1.92 10.44
C PRO A 313 1.78 2.74 9.16
N THR A 314 2.96 2.85 8.54
CA THR A 314 3.18 3.70 7.36
C THR A 314 2.32 3.29 6.16
N TYR A 315 1.92 2.03 6.06
CA TYR A 315 1.02 1.55 5.02
C TYR A 315 -0.39 2.18 5.10
N THR A 316 -1.02 2.15 6.27
CA THR A 316 -2.36 2.76 6.43
C THR A 316 -2.26 4.28 6.47
N LEU A 317 -1.19 4.84 7.06
CA LEU A 317 -0.91 6.28 6.96
C LEU A 317 -0.75 6.69 5.48
N GLY A 318 -0.09 5.87 4.67
CA GLY A 318 0.02 6.05 3.22
C GLY A 318 -1.34 6.04 2.52
N ALA A 319 -2.23 5.11 2.88
CA ALA A 319 -3.58 5.07 2.31
C ALA A 319 -4.41 6.32 2.66
N MET A 320 -4.33 6.78 3.91
CA MET A 320 -4.95 8.03 4.34
C MET A 320 -4.36 9.24 3.59
N THR A 321 -3.03 9.29 3.48
CA THR A 321 -2.31 10.31 2.71
C THR A 321 -2.75 10.33 1.25
N ALA A 322 -2.82 9.19 0.59
CA ALA A 322 -3.25 9.06 -0.80
C ALA A 322 -4.66 9.62 -1.02
N ALA A 323 -5.61 9.26 -0.16
CA ALA A 323 -6.99 9.74 -0.25
C ALA A 323 -7.08 11.25 -0.01
N GLN A 324 -6.38 11.79 1.00
CA GLN A 324 -6.38 13.20 1.31
C GLN A 324 -5.72 14.04 0.19
N LEU A 325 -4.60 13.57 -0.38
CA LEU A 325 -3.92 14.22 -1.50
C LEU A 325 -4.79 14.21 -2.76
N TYR A 326 -5.40 13.07 -3.11
CA TYR A 326 -6.28 13.00 -4.28
C TYR A 326 -7.49 13.92 -4.14
N ALA A 327 -8.15 13.91 -2.98
CA ALA A 327 -9.25 14.81 -2.69
C ALA A 327 -8.83 16.29 -2.77
N ALA A 328 -7.64 16.65 -2.28
CA ALA A 328 -7.11 18.01 -2.38
C ALA A 328 -6.80 18.41 -3.82
N ALA A 329 -6.18 17.52 -4.60
CA ALA A 329 -5.89 17.75 -6.02
C ALA A 329 -7.19 18.00 -6.82
N VAL A 330 -8.22 17.17 -6.61
CA VAL A 330 -9.52 17.33 -7.28
C VAL A 330 -10.22 18.62 -6.84
N ARG A 331 -10.12 19.04 -5.56
CA ARG A 331 -10.63 20.34 -5.12
C ARG A 331 -9.92 21.51 -5.81
N ALA A 332 -8.60 21.41 -5.96
CA ALA A 332 -7.79 22.44 -6.63
C ALA A 332 -8.05 22.48 -8.15
N GLN A 333 -8.26 21.32 -8.75
CA GLN A 333 -8.50 21.17 -10.20
C GLN A 333 -9.58 20.13 -10.48
N PRO A 334 -10.86 20.53 -10.52
CA PRO A 334 -12.02 19.63 -10.67
C PRO A 334 -12.07 18.85 -11.99
N SER A 335 -11.25 19.20 -12.99
CA SER A 335 -11.18 18.46 -14.26
C SER A 335 -10.38 17.15 -14.15
N ILE A 336 -9.56 16.95 -13.10
CA ILE A 336 -8.67 15.79 -12.95
C ILE A 336 -9.35 14.44 -13.21
N PRO A 337 -10.54 14.12 -12.65
CA PRO A 337 -11.18 12.84 -12.93
C PRO A 337 -11.51 12.66 -14.44
N ASN A 338 -12.01 13.70 -15.08
CA ASN A 338 -12.30 13.66 -16.51
C ASN A 338 -11.02 13.60 -17.38
N ASP A 339 -9.95 14.29 -16.98
CA ASP A 339 -8.66 14.23 -17.63
C ASP A 339 -8.10 12.79 -17.57
N ILE A 340 -8.18 12.13 -16.41
CA ILE A 340 -7.77 10.72 -16.23
C ILE A 340 -8.58 9.81 -17.15
N ALA A 341 -9.91 10.02 -17.26
CA ALA A 341 -10.78 9.23 -18.14
C ALA A 341 -10.43 9.36 -19.63
N GLN A 342 -9.71 10.42 -20.00
CA GLN A 342 -9.18 10.67 -21.34
C GLN A 342 -7.72 10.26 -21.52
N GLY A 343 -7.07 9.70 -20.48
CA GLY A 343 -5.65 9.34 -20.48
C GLY A 343 -4.69 10.52 -20.32
N ASN A 344 -5.18 11.67 -19.87
CA ASN A 344 -4.37 12.85 -19.57
C ASN A 344 -4.04 12.92 -18.07
N PHE A 345 -2.83 12.51 -17.70
CA PHE A 345 -2.36 12.53 -16.31
C PHE A 345 -1.53 13.77 -15.97
N SER A 346 -1.31 14.67 -16.93
CA SER A 346 -0.51 15.88 -16.73
C SER A 346 -1.02 16.76 -15.60
N PRO A 347 -2.34 17.02 -15.43
CA PRO A 347 -2.84 17.86 -14.36
C PRO A 347 -2.55 17.34 -12.96
N ILE A 348 -2.85 16.06 -12.70
CA ILE A 348 -2.57 15.45 -11.38
C ILE A 348 -1.07 15.38 -11.10
N ASN A 349 -0.24 15.05 -12.10
CA ASN A 349 1.21 15.00 -11.94
C ASN A 349 1.81 16.39 -11.67
N ALA A 350 1.32 17.44 -12.34
CA ALA A 350 1.74 18.80 -12.10
C ALA A 350 1.42 19.24 -10.67
N TRP A 351 0.20 18.95 -10.19
CA TRP A 351 -0.21 19.26 -8.82
C TRP A 351 0.65 18.52 -7.79
N LEU A 352 0.87 17.21 -7.98
CA LEU A 352 1.70 16.39 -7.09
C LEU A 352 3.16 16.89 -7.08
N LYS A 353 3.70 17.26 -8.26
CA LYS A 353 5.06 17.79 -8.36
C LYS A 353 5.22 19.09 -7.59
N GLU A 354 4.28 20.01 -7.72
CA GLU A 354 4.30 21.30 -7.03
C GLU A 354 4.09 21.14 -5.53
N SER A 355 3.10 20.36 -5.12
CA SER A 355 2.65 20.26 -3.73
C SER A 355 3.48 19.29 -2.89
N ILE A 356 4.01 18.23 -3.48
CA ILE A 356 4.67 17.12 -2.75
C ILE A 356 6.10 16.88 -3.25
N TRP A 357 6.28 16.49 -4.52
CA TRP A 357 7.55 15.92 -4.98
C TRP A 357 8.70 16.93 -4.91
N SER A 358 8.46 18.19 -5.30
CA SER A 358 9.47 19.25 -5.25
C SER A 358 9.89 19.66 -3.84
N LYS A 359 9.17 19.22 -2.80
CA LYS A 359 9.49 19.53 -1.41
C LYS A 359 10.50 18.55 -0.81
N ALA A 360 10.59 17.34 -1.35
CA ALA A 360 11.48 16.29 -0.83
C ALA A 360 11.36 16.17 0.71
N SER A 361 12.46 16.30 1.47
CA SER A 361 12.47 16.31 2.95
C SER A 361 12.55 17.71 3.58
N SER A 362 12.29 18.78 2.81
CA SER A 362 12.43 20.17 3.33
C SER A 362 11.37 20.55 4.38
N LEU A 363 10.28 19.79 4.48
CA LEU A 363 9.21 19.99 5.44
C LEU A 363 9.03 18.70 6.25
N THR A 364 8.47 18.78 7.45
CA THR A 364 7.95 17.61 8.16
C THR A 364 6.72 17.04 7.43
N THR A 365 6.37 15.77 7.68
CA THR A 365 5.17 15.18 7.09
C THR A 365 3.91 16.00 7.42
N GLY A 366 3.79 16.48 8.66
CA GLY A 366 2.65 17.32 9.09
C GLY A 366 2.57 18.64 8.31
N GLU A 367 3.69 19.38 8.22
CA GLU A 367 3.77 20.64 7.47
C GLU A 367 3.48 20.43 5.97
N LEU A 368 4.02 19.35 5.40
CA LEU A 368 3.80 19.00 3.99
C LEU A 368 2.32 18.74 3.71
N MET A 369 1.66 17.95 4.56
CA MET A 369 0.24 17.64 4.42
C MET A 369 -0.63 18.88 4.60
N GLU A 370 -0.33 19.71 5.60
CA GLU A 370 -1.07 20.95 5.83
C GLU A 370 -0.93 21.94 4.68
N GLN A 371 0.28 22.13 4.15
CA GLN A 371 0.50 22.99 2.97
C GLN A 371 -0.17 22.45 1.71
N ALA A 372 -0.11 21.15 1.47
CA ALA A 372 -0.68 20.55 0.26
C ALA A 372 -2.21 20.45 0.29
N THR A 373 -2.80 20.21 1.46
CA THR A 373 -4.23 19.86 1.56
C THR A 373 -5.08 20.83 2.34
N GLY A 374 -4.46 21.75 3.08
CA GLY A 374 -5.10 22.75 3.95
C GLY A 374 -5.44 22.23 5.34
N LYS A 375 -5.04 21.01 5.69
CA LYS A 375 -5.26 20.40 7.02
C LYS A 375 -4.21 19.32 7.33
N PRO A 376 -3.98 19.01 8.62
CA PRO A 376 -3.19 17.84 9.02
C PRO A 376 -3.79 16.54 8.46
N LEU A 377 -3.00 15.46 8.47
CA LEU A 377 -3.49 14.13 8.13
C LEU A 377 -4.59 13.70 9.09
N ASP A 378 -5.70 13.22 8.54
CA ASP A 378 -6.80 12.60 9.29
C ASP A 378 -7.51 11.53 8.44
N PRO A 379 -8.30 10.61 9.04
CA PRO A 379 -8.95 9.52 8.31
C PRO A 379 -10.19 9.93 7.49
N THR A 380 -10.64 11.18 7.56
CA THR A 380 -11.93 11.63 6.99
C THR A 380 -12.03 11.42 5.49
N ASP A 381 -11.00 11.88 4.74
CA ASP A 381 -11.01 11.74 3.27
C ASP A 381 -10.88 10.26 2.85
N PHE A 382 -10.14 9.45 3.61
CA PHE A 382 -10.02 8.02 3.37
C PHE A 382 -11.34 7.28 3.61
N LYS A 383 -12.02 7.54 4.74
CA LYS A 383 -13.34 6.94 5.04
C LYS A 383 -14.37 7.32 3.98
N ARG A 384 -14.42 8.60 3.58
CA ARG A 384 -15.33 9.09 2.51
C ARG A 384 -15.03 8.41 1.19
N HIS A 385 -13.75 8.27 0.83
CA HIS A 385 -13.33 7.58 -0.38
C HIS A 385 -13.81 6.12 -0.39
N LEU A 386 -13.61 5.39 0.70
CA LEU A 386 -14.06 4.00 0.81
C LEU A 386 -15.58 3.87 0.69
N GLU A 387 -16.36 4.71 1.37
CA GLU A 387 -17.82 4.69 1.25
C GLU A 387 -18.27 5.03 -0.16
N HIS A 388 -17.72 6.08 -0.76
CA HIS A 388 -18.09 6.50 -2.12
C HIS A 388 -17.79 5.39 -3.14
N ARG A 389 -16.55 4.92 -3.20
CA ARG A 389 -16.13 3.91 -4.19
C ARG A 389 -16.86 2.59 -4.03
N TYR A 390 -17.04 2.11 -2.81
CA TYR A 390 -17.48 0.73 -2.57
C TYR A 390 -18.98 0.59 -2.32
N LEU A 391 -19.72 1.69 -2.08
CA LEU A 391 -21.15 1.67 -1.81
C LEU A 391 -21.99 2.56 -2.74
N GLU A 392 -21.40 3.64 -3.30
CA GLU A 392 -22.15 4.64 -4.07
C GLU A 392 -21.83 4.57 -5.58
N GLU A 393 -20.62 4.25 -5.98
CA GLU A 393 -20.21 4.07 -7.37
C GLU A 393 -20.65 2.70 -7.89
N VAL A 394 -21.90 2.52 -8.25
CA VAL A 394 -22.46 1.22 -8.72
C VAL A 394 -22.60 1.17 -10.22
#